data_434a64bc31c731fdf931629a3ca394ef
#
_entry.id   434a64bc31c731fdf931629a3ca394ef
#
_cell.length_a   1.000
_cell.length_b   1.000
_cell.length_c   1.000
_cell.angle_alpha   90.00
_cell.angle_beta   90.00
_cell.angle_gamma   90.00
#
_symmetry.space_group_name_H-M   'P 1'
#
loop_
_entity.id
_entity.type
_entity.pdbx_description
1 polymer ?
#
loop_
_entity_poly.entity_id
_entity_poly.type
_entity_poly.pdbx_seq_one_letter_code
_entity_poly.pdbx_strand_id
1 'polypeptide(L)'
;RAADLQRQPASFDPLATVLARAHESGLRVHAWVNVNLVSSATDLPIATTHLIHRHPEWLMVPRDLVQELSKVPEDSPAYVGKIARWTRAQTSGPANAAAIEGLYASPILPAAADHVNNVVRDLVARYDVDGVHFDYARYPSERFDYSRASIRAFRDALRPQLTAAVRREMDGHE
;
A
#
# COMPACT_ATOMS: atom_id res chain seq x y z
N ARG A 1 16.64 9.45 -9.96
CA ARG A 1 16.40 8.01 -10.22
C ARG A 1 15.35 7.81 -11.32
N ALA A 2 14.15 8.41 -11.24
CA ALA A 2 13.16 8.30 -12.32
C ALA A 2 13.63 8.96 -13.63
N ALA A 3 14.39 10.07 -13.54
CA ALA A 3 14.95 10.76 -14.71
C ALA A 3 16.02 9.93 -15.45
N ASP A 4 16.75 9.07 -14.73
CA ASP A 4 17.77 8.21 -15.34
C ASP A 4 17.13 7.06 -16.15
N LEU A 5 16.01 6.53 -15.69
CA LEU A 5 15.23 5.52 -16.43
C LEU A 5 14.63 6.10 -17.72
N GLN A 6 14.26 7.39 -17.73
CA GLN A 6 13.74 8.07 -18.92
C GLN A 6 14.79 8.27 -20.03
N ARG A 7 16.09 8.17 -19.69
CA ARG A 7 17.20 8.29 -20.66
C ARG A 7 17.53 6.98 -21.36
N GLN A 8 16.95 5.87 -20.91
CA GLN A 8 17.17 4.57 -21.53
C GLN A 8 16.32 4.44 -22.81
N PRO A 9 16.82 3.71 -23.82
CA PRO A 9 16.00 3.38 -24.97
C PRO A 9 14.68 2.73 -24.56
N ALA A 10 13.58 3.01 -25.24
CA ALA A 10 12.29 2.41 -24.97
C ALA A 10 12.28 0.87 -25.08
N SER A 11 13.24 0.31 -25.80
CA SER A 11 13.45 -1.14 -25.96
C SER A 11 14.28 -1.75 -24.82
N PHE A 12 14.88 -0.95 -23.92
CA PHE A 12 15.69 -1.48 -22.84
C PHE A 12 14.82 -1.96 -21.68
N ASP A 13 14.82 -3.26 -21.46
CA ASP A 13 14.16 -3.89 -20.32
C ASP A 13 15.23 -4.34 -19.31
N PRO A 14 15.35 -3.62 -18.17
CA PRO A 14 16.38 -3.94 -17.19
C PRO A 14 16.16 -5.30 -16.52
N LEU A 15 14.89 -5.70 -16.28
CA LEU A 15 14.59 -6.98 -15.64
C LEU A 15 14.92 -8.15 -16.59
N ALA A 16 14.49 -8.08 -17.85
CA ALA A 16 14.84 -9.08 -18.85
C ALA A 16 16.36 -9.22 -19.02
N THR A 17 17.08 -8.08 -19.00
CA THR A 17 18.54 -8.09 -19.09
C THR A 17 19.20 -8.78 -17.90
N VAL A 18 18.75 -8.49 -16.68
CA VAL A 18 19.28 -9.13 -15.46
C VAL A 18 18.98 -10.62 -15.45
N LEU A 19 17.77 -11.03 -15.81
CA LEU A 19 17.38 -12.44 -15.91
C LEU A 19 18.28 -13.22 -16.86
N ALA A 20 18.45 -12.72 -18.10
CA ALA A 20 19.27 -13.37 -19.09
C ALA A 20 20.71 -13.58 -18.59
N ARG A 21 21.33 -12.52 -18.02
CA ARG A 21 22.72 -12.61 -17.52
C ARG A 21 22.87 -13.51 -16.31
N ALA A 22 21.90 -13.49 -15.40
CA ALA A 22 21.93 -14.34 -14.22
C ALA A 22 21.81 -15.82 -14.62
N HIS A 23 20.87 -16.17 -15.51
CA HIS A 23 20.65 -17.53 -15.98
C HIS A 23 21.86 -18.06 -16.79
N GLU A 24 22.48 -17.24 -17.65
CA GLU A 24 23.75 -17.59 -18.32
C GLU A 24 24.85 -17.98 -17.32
N SER A 25 24.80 -17.41 -16.10
CA SER A 25 25.75 -17.69 -15.02
C SER A 25 25.28 -18.78 -14.05
N GLY A 26 24.17 -19.45 -14.33
CA GLY A 26 23.59 -20.48 -13.46
C GLY A 26 22.96 -19.94 -12.15
N LEU A 27 22.67 -18.64 -12.09
CA LEU A 27 22.04 -17.99 -10.93
C LEU A 27 20.53 -17.98 -11.05
N ARG A 28 19.84 -18.12 -9.92
CA ARG A 28 18.39 -17.98 -9.83
C ARG A 28 18.01 -16.55 -9.44
N VAL A 29 16.96 -16.03 -10.04
CA VAL A 29 16.49 -14.65 -9.82
C VAL A 29 15.08 -14.66 -9.25
N HIS A 30 14.93 -14.09 -8.06
CA HIS A 30 13.62 -13.87 -7.44
C HIS A 30 13.25 -12.39 -7.54
N ALA A 31 12.07 -12.11 -8.05
CA ALA A 31 11.53 -10.76 -8.06
C ALA A 31 11.08 -10.37 -6.65
N TRP A 32 11.60 -9.25 -6.14
CA TRP A 32 11.19 -8.70 -4.85
C TRP A 32 10.07 -7.68 -5.05
N VAL A 33 8.89 -7.98 -4.52
CA VAL A 33 7.68 -7.17 -4.70
C VAL A 33 7.21 -6.63 -3.34
N ASN A 34 7.15 -5.31 -3.23
CA ASN A 34 6.49 -4.67 -2.09
C ASN A 34 4.97 -4.78 -2.28
N VAL A 35 4.29 -5.46 -1.36
CA VAL A 35 2.85 -5.76 -1.48
C VAL A 35 2.01 -4.58 -1.03
N ASN A 36 2.12 -4.20 0.24
CA ASN A 36 1.27 -3.15 0.82
C ASN A 36 1.95 -1.78 0.86
N LEU A 37 3.29 -1.70 0.93
CA LEU A 37 4.01 -0.44 0.90
C LEU A 37 3.99 0.15 -0.52
N VAL A 38 3.25 1.23 -0.70
CA VAL A 38 3.00 1.82 -2.03
C VAL A 38 3.77 3.11 -2.30
N SER A 39 4.26 3.79 -1.28
CA SER A 39 5.01 5.03 -1.45
C SER A 39 5.85 5.36 -0.20
N SER A 40 7.00 6.03 -0.40
CA SER A 40 7.63 6.79 0.66
C SER A 40 6.70 7.90 1.16
N ALA A 41 6.79 8.25 2.45
CA ALA A 41 6.07 9.40 3.00
C ALA A 41 6.84 10.73 2.84
N THR A 42 8.15 10.67 2.59
CA THR A 42 9.01 11.86 2.42
C THR A 42 8.93 12.43 1.01
N ASP A 43 9.01 11.56 0.01
CA ASP A 43 9.05 11.92 -1.40
C ASP A 43 7.83 11.31 -2.10
N LEU A 44 6.70 12.02 -2.00
CA LEU A 44 5.49 11.57 -2.68
C LEU A 44 5.66 11.63 -4.19
N PRO A 45 5.18 10.60 -4.92
CA PRO A 45 5.20 10.60 -6.38
C PRO A 45 4.49 11.84 -6.96
N ILE A 46 5.13 12.51 -7.92
CA ILE A 46 4.55 13.65 -8.63
C ILE A 46 3.56 13.19 -9.70
N ALA A 47 3.80 11.99 -10.25
CA ALA A 47 2.96 11.46 -11.32
C ALA A 47 1.53 11.20 -10.83
N THR A 48 0.56 11.89 -11.41
CA THR A 48 -0.87 11.75 -11.06
C THR A 48 -1.44 10.37 -11.37
N THR A 49 -0.74 9.59 -12.21
CA THR A 49 -1.07 8.19 -12.53
C THR A 49 -0.63 7.22 -11.44
N HIS A 50 0.14 7.68 -10.44
CA HIS A 50 0.57 6.83 -9.35
C HIS A 50 -0.62 6.42 -8.46
N LEU A 51 -0.56 5.21 -7.91
CA LEU A 51 -1.61 4.57 -7.13
C LEU A 51 -2.15 5.47 -6.00
N ILE A 52 -1.29 6.14 -5.25
CA ILE A 52 -1.70 7.02 -4.13
C ILE A 52 -2.56 8.22 -4.57
N HIS A 53 -2.50 8.62 -5.85
CA HIS A 53 -3.32 9.71 -6.42
C HIS A 53 -4.56 9.19 -7.12
N ARG A 54 -4.49 7.98 -7.69
CA ARG A 54 -5.63 7.36 -8.38
C ARG A 54 -6.59 6.65 -7.45
N HIS A 55 -6.06 6.11 -6.35
CA HIS A 55 -6.78 5.30 -5.37
C HIS A 55 -6.38 5.69 -3.95
N PRO A 56 -6.54 6.98 -3.56
CA PRO A 56 -6.22 7.42 -2.21
C PRO A 56 -7.08 6.73 -1.14
N GLU A 57 -8.28 6.27 -1.51
CA GLU A 57 -9.18 5.49 -0.68
C GLU A 57 -8.64 4.10 -0.30
N TRP A 58 -7.59 3.62 -1.00
CA TRP A 58 -6.92 2.37 -0.64
C TRP A 58 -5.90 2.53 0.49
N LEU A 59 -5.52 3.76 0.83
CA LEU A 59 -4.49 3.99 1.83
C LEU A 59 -4.98 3.62 3.23
N MET A 60 -4.12 2.90 3.94
CA MET A 60 -4.32 2.63 5.36
C MET A 60 -4.28 3.94 6.16
N VAL A 61 -5.21 4.09 7.08
CA VAL A 61 -5.32 5.25 7.97
C VAL A 61 -4.88 4.86 9.37
N PRO A 62 -3.95 5.61 9.98
CA PRO A 62 -3.61 5.40 11.38
C PRO A 62 -4.76 5.86 12.30
N ARG A 63 -4.93 5.17 13.41
CA ARG A 63 -5.97 5.45 14.41
C ARG A 63 -6.04 6.93 14.81
N ASP A 64 -4.88 7.56 14.95
CA ASP A 64 -4.78 8.95 15.43
C ASP A 64 -5.34 9.98 14.44
N LEU A 65 -5.45 9.62 13.15
CA LEU A 65 -5.95 10.51 12.11
C LEU A 65 -7.45 10.34 11.82
N VAL A 66 -8.11 9.34 12.39
CA VAL A 66 -9.52 9.01 12.06
C VAL A 66 -10.42 10.23 12.15
N GLN A 67 -10.40 10.95 13.28
CA GLN A 67 -11.27 12.10 13.49
C GLN A 67 -10.94 13.27 12.55
N GLU A 68 -9.65 13.50 12.28
CA GLU A 68 -9.23 14.55 11.37
C GLU A 68 -9.63 14.23 9.93
N LEU A 69 -9.45 12.99 9.51
CA LEU A 69 -9.75 12.54 8.14
C LEU A 69 -11.25 12.30 7.91
N SER A 70 -12.06 12.14 8.97
CA SER A 70 -13.50 11.96 8.81
C SER A 70 -14.19 13.12 8.05
N LYS A 71 -13.61 14.32 8.09
CA LYS A 71 -14.10 15.54 7.45
C LYS A 71 -13.39 15.86 6.12
N VAL A 72 -12.45 15.01 5.70
CA VAL A 72 -11.65 15.23 4.48
C VAL A 72 -12.10 14.25 3.42
N PRO A 73 -12.48 14.69 2.21
CA PRO A 73 -12.78 13.81 1.11
C PRO A 73 -11.55 12.94 0.76
N GLU A 74 -11.76 11.65 0.54
CA GLU A 74 -10.66 10.70 0.28
C GLU A 74 -9.94 10.99 -1.04
N ASP A 75 -10.67 11.52 -2.04
CA ASP A 75 -10.15 11.93 -3.35
C ASP A 75 -9.42 13.28 -3.33
N SER A 76 -9.38 13.95 -2.18
CA SER A 76 -8.69 15.25 -2.08
C SER A 76 -7.18 15.09 -1.85
N PRO A 77 -6.35 15.98 -2.45
CA PRO A 77 -4.89 15.98 -2.17
C PRO A 77 -4.56 16.16 -0.68
N ALA A 78 -5.46 16.79 0.08
CA ALA A 78 -5.30 16.99 1.51
C ALA A 78 -5.34 15.67 2.29
N TYR A 79 -6.09 14.67 1.83
CA TYR A 79 -6.19 13.35 2.44
C TYR A 79 -4.83 12.64 2.45
N VAL A 80 -4.24 12.46 1.28
CA VAL A 80 -2.90 11.87 1.12
C VAL A 80 -1.84 12.69 1.87
N GLY A 81 -1.91 14.03 1.77
CA GLY A 81 -0.98 14.94 2.42
C GLY A 81 -0.98 14.83 3.95
N LYS A 82 -2.14 14.61 4.56
CA LYS A 82 -2.27 14.43 6.02
C LYS A 82 -1.67 13.09 6.47
N ILE A 83 -1.99 12.00 5.78
CA ILE A 83 -1.41 10.68 6.07
C ILE A 83 0.12 10.74 5.93
N ALA A 84 0.64 11.31 4.85
CA ALA A 84 2.07 11.43 4.62
C ALA A 84 2.78 12.28 5.69
N ARG A 85 2.18 13.39 6.11
CA ARG A 85 2.72 14.24 7.18
C ARG A 85 2.80 13.51 8.50
N TRP A 86 1.73 12.81 8.86
CA TRP A 86 1.69 12.01 10.08
C TRP A 86 2.76 10.90 10.04
N THR A 87 2.86 10.17 8.93
CA THR A 87 3.85 9.09 8.74
C THR A 87 5.28 9.61 8.88
N ARG A 88 5.61 10.76 8.25
CA ARG A 88 6.93 11.40 8.40
C ARG A 88 7.26 11.74 9.86
N ALA A 89 6.28 12.20 10.62
CA ALA A 89 6.49 12.49 12.04
C ALA A 89 6.83 11.24 12.86
N GLN A 90 6.35 10.06 12.44
CA GLN A 90 6.69 8.79 13.10
C GLN A 90 8.10 8.29 12.74
N THR A 91 8.62 8.61 11.55
CA THR A 91 9.98 8.21 11.13
C THR A 91 11.07 9.06 11.79
N SER A 92 10.72 10.24 12.29
CA SER A 92 11.66 11.19 12.92
C SER A 92 11.74 11.05 14.44
N GLY A 93 11.07 10.04 15.03
CA GLY A 93 11.04 9.77 16.46
C GLY A 93 12.30 9.08 16.99
N PRO A 94 12.43 8.94 18.33
CA PRO A 94 13.58 8.26 18.93
C PRO A 94 13.70 6.82 18.41
N ALA A 95 14.94 6.33 18.34
CA ALA A 95 15.37 5.08 17.70
C ALA A 95 14.62 3.77 18.12
N ASN A 96 13.73 3.85 19.10
CA ASN A 96 12.97 2.72 19.64
C ASN A 96 11.47 2.72 19.23
N ALA A 97 10.99 3.73 18.50
CA ALA A 97 9.67 3.67 17.91
C ALA A 97 9.77 2.89 16.59
N ALA A 98 8.92 1.90 16.38
CA ALA A 98 8.84 1.17 15.11
C ALA A 98 8.59 2.20 13.99
N ALA A 99 9.63 2.47 13.20
CA ALA A 99 9.56 3.44 12.12
C ALA A 99 8.55 2.94 11.08
N ILE A 100 7.64 3.81 10.67
CA ILE A 100 6.70 3.52 9.59
C ILE A 100 7.33 3.99 8.30
N GLU A 101 7.66 3.05 7.41
CA GLU A 101 8.50 3.27 6.25
C GLU A 101 7.85 4.16 5.19
N GLY A 102 6.51 4.20 5.15
CA GLY A 102 5.80 4.97 4.15
C GLY A 102 4.29 4.82 4.19
N LEU A 103 3.65 5.03 3.04
CA LEU A 103 2.21 4.86 2.87
C LEU A 103 1.91 3.43 2.41
N TYR A 104 0.91 2.83 3.02
CA TYR A 104 0.49 1.45 2.78
C TYR A 104 -0.92 1.40 2.21
N ALA A 105 -1.13 0.51 1.24
CA ALA A 105 -2.47 0.16 0.77
C ALA A 105 -3.08 -0.94 1.64
N SER A 106 -4.38 -0.87 1.86
CA SER A 106 -5.11 -1.81 2.70
C SER A 106 -5.39 -3.12 1.96
N PRO A 107 -4.91 -4.28 2.45
CA PRO A 107 -5.19 -5.57 1.84
C PRO A 107 -6.63 -6.05 2.07
N ILE A 108 -7.39 -5.39 2.97
CA ILE A 108 -8.79 -5.73 3.24
C ILE A 108 -9.72 -5.31 2.08
N LEU A 109 -9.24 -4.39 1.23
CA LEU A 109 -9.99 -3.91 0.09
C LEU A 109 -9.81 -4.86 -1.10
N PRO A 110 -10.88 -5.50 -1.61
CA PRO A 110 -10.75 -6.42 -2.74
C PRO A 110 -10.06 -5.80 -3.95
N ALA A 111 -10.37 -4.55 -4.29
CA ALA A 111 -9.78 -3.87 -5.43
C ALA A 111 -8.26 -3.66 -5.27
N ALA A 112 -7.77 -3.36 -4.06
CA ALA A 112 -6.34 -3.24 -3.79
C ALA A 112 -5.64 -4.62 -3.86
N ALA A 113 -6.26 -5.66 -3.30
CA ALA A 113 -5.76 -7.03 -3.39
C ALA A 113 -5.71 -7.53 -4.84
N ASP A 114 -6.75 -7.28 -5.62
CA ASP A 114 -6.82 -7.64 -7.04
C ASP A 114 -5.74 -6.91 -7.86
N HIS A 115 -5.45 -5.64 -7.53
CA HIS A 115 -4.37 -4.91 -8.18
C HIS A 115 -3.01 -5.61 -7.96
N VAL A 116 -2.68 -5.97 -6.72
CA VAL A 116 -1.44 -6.71 -6.41
C VAL A 116 -1.39 -8.05 -7.12
N ASN A 117 -2.49 -8.82 -7.11
CA ASN A 117 -2.60 -10.08 -7.82
C ASN A 117 -2.35 -9.92 -9.33
N ASN A 118 -2.89 -8.86 -9.93
CA ASN A 118 -2.69 -8.59 -11.36
C ASN A 118 -1.25 -8.20 -11.68
N VAL A 119 -0.60 -7.40 -10.82
CA VAL A 119 0.83 -7.06 -10.95
C VAL A 119 1.71 -8.30 -10.90
N VAL A 120 1.48 -9.19 -9.92
CA VAL A 120 2.25 -10.44 -9.79
C VAL A 120 1.99 -11.37 -10.98
N ARG A 121 0.74 -11.47 -11.43
CA ARG A 121 0.37 -12.30 -12.60
C ARG A 121 1.04 -11.77 -13.88
N ASP A 122 1.05 -10.44 -14.11
CA ASP A 122 1.73 -9.83 -15.24
C ASP A 122 3.24 -10.08 -15.18
N LEU A 123 3.84 -9.93 -13.99
CA LEU A 123 5.26 -10.19 -13.77
C LEU A 123 5.65 -11.61 -14.18
N VAL A 124 4.97 -12.62 -13.62
CA VAL A 124 5.32 -14.04 -13.90
C VAL A 124 4.92 -14.50 -15.28
N ALA A 125 3.98 -13.83 -15.95
CA ALA A 125 3.61 -14.12 -17.32
C ALA A 125 4.61 -13.55 -18.35
N ARG A 126 5.26 -12.44 -18.02
CA ARG A 126 6.16 -11.73 -18.93
C ARG A 126 7.63 -12.05 -18.73
N TYR A 127 8.02 -12.50 -17.55
CA TYR A 127 9.42 -12.70 -17.17
C TYR A 127 9.64 -14.11 -16.61
N ASP A 128 10.74 -14.71 -17.00
CA ASP A 128 11.19 -16.02 -16.53
C ASP A 128 11.88 -15.89 -15.15
N VAL A 129 11.15 -15.40 -14.17
CA VAL A 129 11.64 -15.32 -12.78
C VAL A 129 11.56 -16.69 -12.12
N ASP A 130 12.60 -17.07 -11.37
CA ASP A 130 12.64 -18.34 -10.63
C ASP A 130 11.75 -18.33 -9.38
N GLY A 131 11.30 -17.16 -8.94
CA GLY A 131 10.40 -16.99 -7.83
C GLY A 131 10.02 -15.53 -7.57
N VAL A 132 9.06 -15.34 -6.66
CA VAL A 132 8.64 -14.01 -6.19
C VAL A 132 8.80 -13.96 -4.68
N HIS A 133 9.46 -12.90 -4.21
CA HIS A 133 9.56 -12.59 -2.77
C HIS A 133 8.59 -11.46 -2.45
N PHE A 134 7.61 -11.73 -1.58
CA PHE A 134 6.67 -10.74 -1.10
C PHE A 134 7.23 -10.04 0.13
N ASP A 135 7.46 -8.74 0.01
CA ASP A 135 7.84 -7.89 1.13
C ASP A 135 6.71 -6.92 1.50
N TYR A 136 6.75 -6.40 2.71
CA TYR A 136 5.69 -5.55 3.26
C TYR A 136 4.28 -6.14 3.14
N ALA A 137 4.15 -7.46 3.13
CA ALA A 137 2.88 -8.18 3.20
C ALA A 137 2.34 -8.18 4.66
N ARG A 138 2.30 -7.00 5.28
CA ARG A 138 1.95 -6.78 6.68
C ARG A 138 1.31 -5.41 6.88
N TYR A 139 0.67 -5.23 8.02
CA TYR A 139 0.34 -3.90 8.54
C TYR A 139 1.61 -3.22 9.09
N PRO A 140 1.73 -1.88 8.97
CA PRO A 140 2.90 -1.17 9.51
C PRO A 140 3.02 -1.29 11.02
N SER A 141 1.90 -1.28 11.74
CA SER A 141 1.80 -1.52 13.19
C SER A 141 0.35 -1.81 13.58
N GLU A 142 0.09 -2.08 14.87
CA GLU A 142 -1.24 -2.23 15.47
C GLU A 142 -2.10 -0.95 15.42
N ARG A 143 -1.50 0.20 15.04
CA ARG A 143 -2.21 1.48 14.87
C ARG A 143 -2.94 1.58 13.53
N PHE A 144 -2.92 0.53 12.71
CA PHE A 144 -3.53 0.45 11.38
C PHE A 144 -4.44 -0.80 11.26
N ASP A 145 -5.39 -0.87 10.39
CA ASP A 145 -5.90 0.14 9.49
C ASP A 145 -7.27 0.64 10.02
N TYR A 146 -7.40 1.93 10.14
CA TYR A 146 -8.63 2.60 10.60
C TYR A 146 -9.24 3.46 9.48
N SER A 147 -9.03 3.10 8.21
CA SER A 147 -9.74 3.71 7.09
C SER A 147 -11.24 3.46 7.19
N ARG A 148 -12.05 4.31 6.57
CA ARG A 148 -13.50 4.14 6.54
C ARG A 148 -13.91 2.77 5.99
N ALA A 149 -13.21 2.32 4.96
CA ALA A 149 -13.49 1.03 4.34
C ALA A 149 -13.13 -0.13 5.27
N SER A 150 -11.99 -0.07 5.97
CA SER A 150 -11.58 -1.12 6.92
C SER A 150 -12.49 -1.17 8.14
N ILE A 151 -12.89 -0.01 8.68
CA ILE A 151 -13.86 0.04 9.78
C ILE A 151 -15.21 -0.56 9.35
N ARG A 152 -15.68 -0.23 8.14
CA ARG A 152 -16.93 -0.80 7.59
C ARG A 152 -16.82 -2.31 7.44
N ALA A 153 -15.77 -2.80 6.80
CA ALA A 153 -15.54 -4.23 6.61
C ALA A 153 -15.47 -4.99 7.96
N PHE A 154 -14.84 -4.40 8.97
CA PHE A 154 -14.79 -4.95 10.31
C PHE A 154 -16.20 -5.02 10.96
N ARG A 155 -16.99 -3.94 10.87
CA ARG A 155 -18.37 -3.89 11.36
C ARG A 155 -19.23 -4.97 10.67
N ASP A 156 -19.12 -5.09 9.34
CA ASP A 156 -19.86 -6.07 8.57
C ASP A 156 -19.51 -7.51 8.98
N ALA A 157 -18.23 -7.78 9.21
CA ALA A 157 -17.77 -9.09 9.68
C ALA A 157 -18.26 -9.43 11.11
N LEU A 158 -18.37 -8.42 11.97
CA LEU A 158 -18.86 -8.62 13.35
C LEU A 158 -20.38 -8.72 13.44
N ARG A 159 -21.10 -8.04 12.56
CA ARG A 159 -22.57 -7.89 12.60
C ARG A 159 -23.34 -9.19 12.82
N PRO A 160 -23.01 -10.32 12.16
CA PRO A 160 -23.70 -11.60 12.39
C PRO A 160 -23.50 -12.17 13.80
N GLN A 161 -22.44 -11.79 14.49
CA GLN A 161 -22.05 -12.30 15.80
C GLN A 161 -22.62 -11.46 16.95
N LEU A 162 -23.19 -10.29 16.65
CA LEU A 162 -23.69 -9.36 17.66
C LEU A 162 -25.16 -9.61 18.00
N THR A 163 -25.55 -9.32 19.24
CA THR A 163 -26.95 -9.28 19.65
C THR A 163 -27.71 -8.14 18.96
N ALA A 164 -29.03 -8.22 18.90
CA ALA A 164 -29.86 -7.18 18.30
C ALA A 164 -29.71 -5.80 19.00
N ALA A 165 -29.43 -5.80 20.31
CA ALA A 165 -29.21 -4.57 21.08
C ALA A 165 -27.89 -3.91 20.66
N VAL A 166 -26.78 -4.67 20.62
CA VAL A 166 -25.46 -4.18 20.23
C VAL A 166 -25.44 -3.73 18.77
N ARG A 167 -26.15 -4.41 17.87
CA ARG A 167 -26.27 -3.97 16.46
C ARG A 167 -26.90 -2.58 16.37
N ARG A 168 -27.99 -2.32 17.12
CA ARG A 168 -28.66 -0.99 17.13
C ARG A 168 -27.74 0.09 17.64
N GLU A 169 -26.97 -0.20 18.70
CA GLU A 169 -25.99 0.74 19.24
C GLU A 169 -24.88 1.05 18.20
N MET A 170 -24.34 0.03 17.56
CA MET A 170 -23.33 0.17 16.51
C MET A 170 -23.84 1.00 15.32
N ASP A 171 -25.11 0.77 14.88
CA ASP A 171 -25.73 1.49 13.77
C ASP A 171 -26.03 2.97 14.13
N GLY A 172 -26.21 3.30 15.43
CA GLY A 172 -26.43 4.67 15.90
C GLY A 172 -25.16 5.54 15.97
N HIS A 173 -24.00 4.97 15.69
CA HIS A 173 -22.70 5.66 15.72
C HIS A 173 -22.06 5.77 14.31
N GLU A 174 -22.87 5.75 13.25
CA GLU A 174 -22.42 5.99 11.86
C GLU A 174 -22.17 7.45 11.52
#